data_916e0df1cbc791848fc6eebfe35ac7aa
#
_entry.id   916e0df1cbc791848fc6eebfe35ac7aa
#
_cell.length_a   1.000
_cell.length_b   1.000
_cell.length_c   1.000
_cell.angle_alpha   90.00
_cell.angle_beta   90.00
_cell.angle_gamma   90.00
#
_symmetry.space_group_name_H-M   'P 1'
#
loop_
_entity.id
_entity.type
_entity.pdbx_description
1 polymer ?
#
loop_
_entity_poly.entity_id
_entity_poly.type
_entity_poly.pdbx_seq_one_letter_code
_entity_poly.pdbx_strand_id
1 'polypeptide(L)'
;MNDLTGILYIVATPIGNLQDITQRALETFSQVDLIAAEDTRHSGLLLSHYGIKKPFFALHDHNEQEKAHVLVEKLKQGTNIALISDAGTPLISDPGFHLVRQCREAGIKVVPLPGACAAITALCASGIASDRFCFEGFLPAKTKARKDKLENVAEEDRTLIFYESTHRILDTLADMQDVLGGERYVVLAREITKTWETIAGDKLSDLRQWLSEDPNRTKGEMVLIVEGKPKSEDSDEFSPQAIKALTLIAKELPLKKAAVIVAELYGYKKNALYQFGLDNLN
;
A
#
# COMPACT_ATOMS: atom_id res chain seq x y z
N MET A 1 -9.78 -35.20 -10.50
CA MET A 1 -9.08 -33.93 -10.81
C MET A 1 -7.61 -34.26 -10.85
N ASN A 2 -6.92 -33.85 -11.92
CA ASN A 2 -5.56 -34.32 -12.16
C ASN A 2 -4.59 -33.90 -11.05
N ASP A 3 -4.09 -34.90 -10.31
CA ASP A 3 -2.99 -34.74 -9.32
C ASP A 3 -1.62 -34.42 -9.94
N LEU A 4 -1.60 -33.95 -11.18
CA LEU A 4 -0.37 -33.71 -11.96
C LEU A 4 -0.02 -32.24 -12.16
N THR A 5 -0.82 -31.31 -11.66
CA THR A 5 -0.49 -29.87 -11.76
C THR A 5 0.40 -29.45 -10.61
N GLY A 6 1.47 -28.67 -10.92
CA GLY A 6 2.31 -28.04 -9.91
C GLY A 6 1.59 -26.96 -9.14
N ILE A 7 2.25 -26.46 -8.10
CA ILE A 7 1.75 -25.43 -7.18
C ILE A 7 2.59 -24.17 -7.35
N LEU A 8 1.92 -23.02 -7.45
CA LEU A 8 2.56 -21.72 -7.32
C LEU A 8 2.59 -21.28 -5.85
N TYR A 9 3.77 -21.12 -5.29
CA TYR A 9 3.97 -20.58 -3.94
C TYR A 9 4.34 -19.10 -4.04
N ILE A 10 3.64 -18.25 -3.29
CA ILE A 10 4.00 -16.83 -3.14
C ILE A 10 4.80 -16.72 -1.85
N VAL A 11 6.08 -16.39 -1.95
CA VAL A 11 7.00 -16.49 -0.82
C VAL A 11 7.63 -15.13 -0.53
N ALA A 12 7.35 -14.60 0.66
CA ALA A 12 7.99 -13.38 1.12
C ALA A 12 9.46 -13.60 1.45
N THR A 13 10.30 -12.62 1.10
CA THR A 13 11.72 -12.56 1.44
C THR A 13 11.99 -11.48 2.48
N PRO A 14 13.15 -11.51 3.18
CA PRO A 14 13.49 -10.49 4.17
C PRO A 14 13.49 -9.07 3.59
N ILE A 15 13.12 -8.09 4.40
CA ILE A 15 13.13 -6.65 4.05
C ILE A 15 14.35 -5.90 4.58
N GLY A 16 15.36 -6.62 5.06
CA GLY A 16 16.60 -6.02 5.57
C GLY A 16 17.32 -6.89 6.61
N ASN A 17 16.63 -7.79 7.28
CA ASN A 17 17.22 -8.71 8.24
C ASN A 17 17.00 -10.16 7.79
N LEU A 18 18.07 -10.88 7.50
CA LEU A 18 18.00 -12.27 7.03
C LEU A 18 17.30 -13.22 8.05
N GLN A 19 17.27 -12.86 9.32
CA GLN A 19 16.58 -13.66 10.35
C GLN A 19 15.05 -13.60 10.25
N ASP A 20 14.50 -12.67 9.48
CA ASP A 20 13.04 -12.51 9.29
C ASP A 20 12.47 -13.49 8.24
N ILE A 21 13.30 -14.32 7.63
CA ILE A 21 12.82 -15.39 6.76
C ILE A 21 12.11 -16.47 7.58
N THR A 22 10.96 -16.92 7.08
CA THR A 22 10.24 -17.97 7.79
C THR A 22 10.83 -19.35 7.51
N GLN A 23 10.78 -20.25 8.50
CA GLN A 23 11.19 -21.65 8.34
C GLN A 23 10.45 -22.31 7.15
N ARG A 24 9.14 -22.02 7.01
CA ARG A 24 8.33 -22.55 5.91
C ARG A 24 8.77 -22.05 4.53
N ALA A 25 9.29 -20.81 4.45
CA ALA A 25 9.86 -20.29 3.21
C ALA A 25 11.11 -21.10 2.80
N LEU A 26 12.02 -21.35 3.72
CA LEU A 26 13.23 -22.16 3.48
C LEU A 26 12.89 -23.60 3.05
N GLU A 27 11.93 -24.22 3.71
CA GLU A 27 11.44 -25.56 3.36
C GLU A 27 10.82 -25.55 1.95
N THR A 28 10.00 -24.54 1.64
CA THR A 28 9.37 -24.38 0.31
C THR A 28 10.44 -24.21 -0.78
N PHE A 29 11.44 -23.35 -0.57
CA PHE A 29 12.54 -23.20 -1.53
C PHE A 29 13.31 -24.49 -1.79
N SER A 30 13.46 -25.33 -0.76
CA SER A 30 14.11 -26.62 -0.91
C SER A 30 13.29 -27.63 -1.70
N GLN A 31 11.96 -27.51 -1.72
CA GLN A 31 11.02 -28.45 -2.34
C GLN A 31 10.62 -28.07 -3.76
N VAL A 32 10.55 -26.77 -4.11
CA VAL A 32 10.13 -26.33 -5.44
C VAL A 32 11.17 -26.66 -6.51
N ASP A 33 10.74 -26.75 -7.76
CA ASP A 33 11.60 -27.07 -8.91
C ASP A 33 12.23 -25.81 -9.53
N LEU A 34 11.56 -24.66 -9.37
CA LEU A 34 11.93 -23.42 -10.04
C LEU A 34 11.60 -22.22 -9.12
N ILE A 35 12.43 -21.19 -9.18
CA ILE A 35 12.18 -19.89 -8.52
C ILE A 35 11.95 -18.83 -9.60
N ALA A 36 10.78 -18.22 -9.59
CA ALA A 36 10.49 -17.00 -10.35
C ALA A 36 10.87 -15.78 -9.49
N ALA A 37 11.81 -14.97 -9.98
CA ALA A 37 12.37 -13.84 -9.23
C ALA A 37 12.49 -12.60 -10.10
N GLU A 38 12.40 -11.42 -9.47
CA GLU A 38 12.57 -10.14 -10.13
C GLU A 38 14.02 -9.94 -10.57
N ASP A 39 14.97 -9.88 -9.66
CA ASP A 39 16.41 -9.96 -9.95
C ASP A 39 16.96 -11.33 -9.50
N THR A 40 17.26 -12.17 -10.49
CA THR A 40 17.78 -13.54 -10.24
C THR A 40 19.16 -13.54 -9.59
N ARG A 41 19.95 -12.47 -9.73
CA ARG A 41 21.29 -12.35 -9.10
C ARG A 41 21.13 -12.04 -7.61
N HIS A 42 20.31 -11.07 -7.28
CA HIS A 42 20.00 -10.70 -5.89
C HIS A 42 19.39 -11.89 -5.15
N SER A 43 18.37 -12.49 -5.72
CA SER A 43 17.71 -13.68 -5.18
C SER A 43 18.65 -14.88 -5.06
N GLY A 44 19.59 -15.03 -6.01
CA GLY A 44 20.62 -16.08 -5.96
C GLY A 44 21.57 -15.93 -4.76
N LEU A 45 21.96 -14.70 -4.42
CA LEU A 45 22.77 -14.41 -3.23
C LEU A 45 21.98 -14.73 -1.94
N LEU A 46 20.71 -14.31 -1.87
CA LEU A 46 19.85 -14.61 -0.73
C LEU A 46 19.74 -16.12 -0.49
N LEU A 47 19.39 -16.89 -1.51
CA LEU A 47 19.21 -18.34 -1.36
C LEU A 47 20.55 -19.07 -1.07
N SER A 48 21.65 -18.58 -1.63
CA SER A 48 22.98 -19.11 -1.36
C SER A 48 23.37 -18.93 0.11
N HIS A 49 22.96 -17.84 0.75
CA HIS A 49 23.16 -17.63 2.19
C HIS A 49 22.54 -18.76 3.04
N TYR A 50 21.39 -19.29 2.61
CA TYR A 50 20.72 -20.43 3.29
C TYR A 50 21.12 -21.78 2.74
N GLY A 51 22.16 -21.85 1.88
CA GLY A 51 22.62 -23.10 1.28
C GLY A 51 21.69 -23.72 0.24
N ILE A 52 20.74 -22.94 -0.29
CA ILE A 52 19.74 -23.39 -1.26
C ILE A 52 20.21 -23.06 -2.67
N LYS A 53 20.22 -24.07 -3.55
CA LYS A 53 20.55 -23.93 -4.98
C LYS A 53 19.38 -24.40 -5.82
N LYS A 54 18.77 -23.50 -6.58
CA LYS A 54 17.63 -23.77 -7.47
C LYS A 54 17.80 -23.03 -8.80
N PRO A 55 17.21 -23.54 -9.89
CA PRO A 55 17.12 -22.78 -11.13
C PRO A 55 16.20 -21.56 -10.95
N PHE A 56 16.54 -20.47 -11.65
CA PHE A 56 15.77 -19.23 -11.63
C PHE A 56 15.11 -18.97 -12.98
N PHE A 57 13.99 -18.25 -12.91
CA PHE A 57 13.30 -17.66 -14.05
C PHE A 57 13.09 -16.16 -13.75
N ALA A 58 13.60 -15.27 -14.62
CA ALA A 58 13.47 -13.84 -14.43
C ALA A 58 12.04 -13.37 -14.79
N LEU A 59 11.34 -12.81 -13.82
CA LEU A 59 9.99 -12.27 -13.93
C LEU A 59 9.92 -10.89 -13.26
N HIS A 60 9.93 -9.83 -14.04
CA HIS A 60 9.90 -8.44 -13.60
C HIS A 60 8.78 -7.67 -14.33
N ASP A 61 8.41 -6.49 -13.86
CA ASP A 61 7.28 -5.70 -14.37
C ASP A 61 7.26 -5.57 -15.92
N HIS A 62 8.44 -5.37 -16.53
CA HIS A 62 8.54 -5.18 -17.97
C HIS A 62 8.30 -6.45 -18.81
N ASN A 63 8.38 -7.63 -18.22
CA ASN A 63 8.22 -8.90 -18.95
C ASN A 63 7.13 -9.80 -18.40
N GLU A 64 6.54 -9.48 -17.27
CA GLU A 64 5.60 -10.36 -16.57
C GLU A 64 4.42 -10.73 -17.46
N GLN A 65 3.81 -9.74 -18.11
CA GLN A 65 2.64 -9.98 -18.97
C GLN A 65 2.91 -11.00 -20.06
N GLU A 66 4.10 -10.93 -20.67
CA GLU A 66 4.51 -11.85 -21.75
C GLU A 66 4.97 -13.21 -21.23
N LYS A 67 5.63 -13.25 -20.08
CA LYS A 67 6.28 -14.46 -19.56
C LYS A 67 5.44 -15.27 -18.57
N ALA A 68 4.38 -14.67 -17.99
CA ALA A 68 3.51 -15.37 -17.04
C ALA A 68 2.96 -16.68 -17.64
N HIS A 69 2.54 -16.67 -18.91
CA HIS A 69 2.00 -17.87 -19.57
C HIS A 69 3.01 -19.04 -19.63
N VAL A 70 4.32 -18.74 -19.76
CA VAL A 70 5.37 -19.78 -19.78
C VAL A 70 5.44 -20.50 -18.44
N LEU A 71 5.32 -19.76 -17.34
CA LEU A 71 5.29 -20.32 -15.99
C LEU A 71 4.00 -21.10 -15.74
N VAL A 72 2.86 -20.60 -16.25
CA VAL A 72 1.56 -21.32 -16.18
C VAL A 72 1.66 -22.68 -16.88
N GLU A 73 2.26 -22.74 -18.07
CA GLU A 73 2.43 -24.02 -18.79
C GLU A 73 3.36 -24.99 -18.04
N LYS A 74 4.43 -24.49 -17.40
CA LYS A 74 5.27 -25.33 -16.54
C LYS A 74 4.50 -25.88 -15.33
N LEU A 75 3.70 -25.04 -14.69
CA LEU A 75 2.82 -25.44 -13.57
C LEU A 75 1.81 -26.52 -14.02
N LYS A 76 1.18 -26.37 -15.21
CA LYS A 76 0.29 -27.40 -15.78
C LYS A 76 1.00 -28.74 -16.02
N GLN A 77 2.32 -28.71 -16.27
CA GLN A 77 3.16 -29.89 -16.47
C GLN A 77 3.68 -30.48 -15.13
N GLY A 78 3.24 -29.97 -13.99
CA GLY A 78 3.61 -30.51 -12.67
C GLY A 78 4.79 -29.82 -12.00
N THR A 79 5.40 -28.79 -12.62
CA THR A 79 6.51 -28.02 -12.02
C THR A 79 6.00 -27.19 -10.84
N ASN A 80 6.58 -27.34 -9.65
CA ASN A 80 6.31 -26.48 -8.51
C ASN A 80 7.18 -25.21 -8.59
N ILE A 81 6.58 -24.06 -8.43
CA ILE A 81 7.27 -22.77 -8.60
C ILE A 81 7.08 -21.92 -7.35
N ALA A 82 8.17 -21.31 -6.85
CA ALA A 82 8.08 -20.21 -5.87
C ALA A 82 8.25 -18.87 -6.59
N LEU A 83 7.32 -17.95 -6.39
CA LEU A 83 7.45 -16.55 -6.78
C LEU A 83 8.00 -15.76 -5.61
N ILE A 84 9.08 -15.01 -5.84
CA ILE A 84 9.69 -14.09 -4.87
C ILE A 84 9.92 -12.72 -5.51
N SER A 85 9.91 -11.68 -4.70
CA SER A 85 10.41 -10.34 -5.05
C SER A 85 11.80 -10.11 -4.46
N ASP A 86 12.44 -9.00 -4.78
CA ASP A 86 13.76 -8.67 -4.28
C ASP A 86 13.76 -8.48 -2.75
N ALA A 87 12.66 -7.94 -2.19
CA ALA A 87 12.45 -7.82 -0.75
C ALA A 87 10.96 -7.81 -0.40
N GLY A 88 10.58 -8.49 0.67
CA GLY A 88 9.21 -8.49 1.18
C GLY A 88 8.26 -9.45 0.47
N THR A 89 6.99 -9.09 0.43
CA THR A 89 5.90 -9.92 -0.11
C THR A 89 5.68 -9.59 -1.57
N PRO A 90 5.80 -10.58 -2.50
CA PRO A 90 5.50 -10.38 -3.91
C PRO A 90 4.11 -9.75 -4.14
N LEU A 91 3.91 -9.04 -5.23
CA LEU A 91 2.71 -8.30 -5.61
C LEU A 91 2.49 -6.97 -4.85
N ILE A 92 3.15 -6.75 -3.72
CA ILE A 92 2.99 -5.51 -2.93
C ILE A 92 4.03 -4.48 -3.40
N SER A 93 3.71 -3.72 -4.43
CA SER A 93 4.59 -2.86 -5.22
C SER A 93 5.66 -3.62 -6.01
N ASP A 94 5.43 -4.90 -6.29
CA ASP A 94 6.33 -5.85 -6.95
C ASP A 94 5.57 -6.63 -8.03
N PRO A 95 6.28 -7.26 -9.01
CA PRO A 95 5.66 -8.10 -10.02
C PRO A 95 4.99 -9.34 -9.42
N GLY A 96 4.08 -9.96 -10.17
CA GLY A 96 3.41 -11.21 -9.80
C GLY A 96 1.90 -11.23 -10.05
N PHE A 97 1.28 -10.07 -10.24
CA PHE A 97 -0.18 -9.97 -10.42
C PHE A 97 -0.68 -10.77 -11.63
N HIS A 98 -0.04 -10.61 -12.80
CA HIS A 98 -0.46 -11.31 -14.02
C HIS A 98 -0.26 -12.83 -13.90
N LEU A 99 0.85 -13.27 -13.29
CA LEU A 99 1.10 -14.68 -13.05
C LEU A 99 0.05 -15.30 -12.13
N VAL A 100 -0.21 -14.68 -10.97
CA VAL A 100 -1.20 -15.17 -10.00
C VAL A 100 -2.59 -15.20 -10.63
N ARG A 101 -2.98 -14.17 -11.37
CA ARG A 101 -4.26 -14.11 -12.07
C ARG A 101 -4.42 -15.23 -13.07
N GLN A 102 -3.44 -15.45 -13.95
CA GLN A 102 -3.46 -16.52 -14.94
C GLN A 102 -3.48 -17.91 -14.28
N CYS A 103 -2.74 -18.13 -13.19
CA CYS A 103 -2.80 -19.37 -12.42
C CYS A 103 -4.21 -19.62 -11.87
N ARG A 104 -4.86 -18.60 -11.29
CA ARG A 104 -6.23 -18.71 -10.78
C ARG A 104 -7.23 -19.04 -11.90
N GLU A 105 -7.12 -18.38 -13.04
CA GLU A 105 -7.95 -18.63 -14.23
C GLU A 105 -7.75 -20.05 -14.80
N ALA A 106 -6.52 -20.57 -14.72
CA ALA A 106 -6.16 -21.92 -15.16
C ALA A 106 -6.48 -23.02 -14.12
N GLY A 107 -7.05 -22.69 -12.95
CA GLY A 107 -7.33 -23.64 -11.88
C GLY A 107 -6.10 -24.19 -11.16
N ILE A 108 -4.94 -23.55 -11.33
CA ILE A 108 -3.69 -23.91 -10.66
C ILE A 108 -3.75 -23.47 -9.20
N LYS A 109 -3.31 -24.34 -8.30
CA LYS A 109 -3.23 -24.03 -6.87
C LYS A 109 -2.19 -22.97 -6.59
N VAL A 110 -2.62 -21.84 -5.98
CA VAL A 110 -1.74 -20.77 -5.48
C VAL A 110 -1.71 -20.83 -3.98
N VAL A 111 -0.54 -20.91 -3.38
CA VAL A 111 -0.32 -21.03 -1.93
C VAL A 111 0.49 -19.83 -1.44
N PRO A 112 -0.13 -18.86 -0.74
CA PRO A 112 0.59 -17.77 -0.12
C PRO A 112 1.27 -18.23 1.18
N LEU A 113 2.51 -17.82 1.38
CA LEU A 113 3.23 -17.99 2.65
C LEU A 113 3.25 -16.65 3.39
N PRO A 114 2.75 -16.58 4.65
CA PRO A 114 2.93 -15.40 5.47
C PRO A 114 4.43 -15.07 5.66
N GLY A 115 4.75 -13.79 5.63
CA GLY A 115 6.14 -13.36 5.81
C GLY A 115 6.29 -11.84 5.87
N ALA A 116 7.53 -11.36 5.72
CA ALA A 116 7.87 -9.96 5.84
C ALA A 116 7.15 -9.07 4.82
N CYS A 117 6.60 -7.95 5.29
CA CYS A 117 5.98 -6.92 4.47
C CYS A 117 6.21 -5.55 5.12
N ALA A 118 6.94 -4.67 4.45
CA ALA A 118 7.33 -3.38 5.00
C ALA A 118 6.13 -2.51 5.39
N ALA A 119 5.07 -2.49 4.58
CA ALA A 119 3.84 -1.73 4.84
C ALA A 119 3.17 -2.14 6.14
N ILE A 120 2.99 -3.44 6.36
CA ILE A 120 2.32 -3.97 7.55
C ILE A 120 3.23 -3.85 8.78
N THR A 121 4.54 -4.09 8.63
CA THR A 121 5.51 -3.93 9.71
C THR A 121 5.56 -2.49 10.21
N ALA A 122 5.59 -1.52 9.28
CA ALA A 122 5.54 -0.09 9.61
C ALA A 122 4.22 0.30 10.29
N LEU A 123 3.08 -0.18 9.76
CA LEU A 123 1.76 0.10 10.35
C LEU A 123 1.67 -0.39 11.79
N CYS A 124 2.16 -1.61 12.07
CA CYS A 124 2.15 -2.17 13.43
C CYS A 124 2.96 -1.34 14.43
N ALA A 125 4.01 -0.65 13.98
CA ALA A 125 4.89 0.18 14.82
C ALA A 125 4.49 1.66 14.86
N SER A 126 3.53 2.09 14.04
CA SER A 126 3.21 3.51 13.86
C SER A 126 2.40 4.13 14.99
N GLY A 127 1.58 3.35 15.70
CA GLY A 127 0.61 3.87 16.65
C GLY A 127 -0.58 4.59 16.03
N ILE A 128 -0.70 4.61 14.69
CA ILE A 128 -1.86 5.14 13.96
C ILE A 128 -2.91 4.03 13.83
N ALA A 129 -4.20 4.40 13.73
CA ALA A 129 -5.31 3.47 13.63
C ALA A 129 -5.12 2.48 12.48
N SER A 130 -5.27 1.18 12.74
CA SER A 130 -4.99 0.10 11.80
C SER A 130 -6.21 -0.75 11.41
N ASP A 131 -7.39 -0.40 11.95
CA ASP A 131 -8.65 -1.10 11.65
C ASP A 131 -9.07 -0.96 10.19
N ARG A 132 -8.75 0.18 9.56
CA ARG A 132 -8.99 0.46 8.14
C ARG A 132 -7.82 1.26 7.57
N PHE A 133 -7.20 0.77 6.51
CA PHE A 133 -6.10 1.47 5.85
C PHE A 133 -6.11 1.28 4.33
N CYS A 134 -5.44 2.18 3.63
CA CYS A 134 -5.21 2.12 2.19
C CYS A 134 -3.71 2.04 1.91
N PHE A 135 -3.29 1.04 1.15
CA PHE A 135 -1.94 0.97 0.62
C PHE A 135 -1.89 1.68 -0.73
N GLU A 136 -1.15 2.76 -0.82
CA GLU A 136 -1.04 3.63 -1.99
C GLU A 136 0.25 3.39 -2.79
N GLY A 137 1.20 2.61 -2.24
CA GLY A 137 2.49 2.30 -2.87
C GLY A 137 3.37 3.54 -3.03
N PHE A 138 4.15 3.59 -4.11
CA PHE A 138 5.00 4.74 -4.41
C PHE A 138 4.21 5.87 -5.07
N LEU A 139 4.47 7.10 -4.62
CA LEU A 139 3.96 8.29 -5.26
C LEU A 139 4.71 8.59 -6.58
N PRO A 140 4.06 9.26 -7.56
CA PRO A 140 4.72 9.67 -8.78
C PRO A 140 5.95 10.54 -8.54
N ALA A 141 7.00 10.36 -9.36
CA ALA A 141 8.25 11.12 -9.23
C ALA A 141 8.08 12.63 -9.57
N LYS A 142 7.18 12.96 -10.50
CA LYS A 142 6.92 14.34 -10.92
C LYS A 142 5.97 15.04 -9.94
N THR A 143 6.36 16.21 -9.43
CA THR A 143 5.60 17.01 -8.45
C THR A 143 4.13 17.17 -8.81
N LYS A 144 3.79 17.55 -10.05
CA LYS A 144 2.39 17.71 -10.45
C LYS A 144 1.60 16.40 -10.30
N ALA A 145 2.10 15.31 -10.87
CA ALA A 145 1.42 14.01 -10.79
C ALA A 145 1.35 13.48 -9.34
N ARG A 146 2.36 13.80 -8.51
CA ARG A 146 2.36 13.47 -7.09
C ARG A 146 1.28 14.23 -6.32
N LYS A 147 1.14 15.54 -6.56
CA LYS A 147 0.08 16.36 -5.97
C LYS A 147 -1.31 15.90 -6.45
N ASP A 148 -1.50 15.67 -7.75
CA ASP A 148 -2.76 15.16 -8.31
C ASP A 148 -3.15 13.81 -7.62
N LYS A 149 -2.17 12.92 -7.37
CA LYS A 149 -2.41 11.65 -6.66
C LYS A 149 -2.76 11.89 -5.18
N LEU A 150 -2.09 12.82 -4.51
CA LEU A 150 -2.36 13.19 -3.12
C LEU A 150 -3.73 13.85 -2.96
N GLU A 151 -4.16 14.69 -3.89
CA GLU A 151 -5.49 15.31 -3.91
C GLU A 151 -6.61 14.25 -3.96
N ASN A 152 -6.41 13.16 -4.71
CA ASN A 152 -7.39 12.06 -4.78
C ASN A 152 -7.59 11.34 -3.43
N VAL A 153 -6.64 11.42 -2.52
CA VAL A 153 -6.69 10.78 -1.20
C VAL A 153 -6.73 11.79 -0.04
N ALA A 154 -6.83 13.08 -0.33
CA ALA A 154 -6.83 14.14 0.69
C ALA A 154 -7.99 14.02 1.69
N GLU A 155 -9.15 13.58 1.20
CA GLU A 155 -10.37 13.39 1.98
C GLU A 155 -10.50 11.99 2.62
N GLU A 156 -9.51 11.11 2.41
CA GLU A 156 -9.55 9.74 2.94
C GLU A 156 -9.49 9.74 4.46
N ASP A 157 -10.46 9.09 5.10
CA ASP A 157 -10.58 8.96 6.55
C ASP A 157 -9.83 7.74 7.13
N ARG A 158 -9.37 6.83 6.24
CA ARG A 158 -8.56 5.68 6.61
C ARG A 158 -7.08 6.04 6.66
N THR A 159 -6.31 5.28 7.41
CA THR A 159 -4.85 5.39 7.41
C THR A 159 -4.29 5.13 6.02
N LEU A 160 -3.37 5.98 5.57
CA LEU A 160 -2.71 5.86 4.26
C LEU A 160 -1.29 5.33 4.44
N ILE A 161 -0.87 4.43 3.58
CA ILE A 161 0.48 3.85 3.60
C ILE A 161 1.15 4.11 2.25
N PHE A 162 2.31 4.78 2.29
CA PHE A 162 3.12 5.05 1.12
C PHE A 162 4.52 4.46 1.27
N TYR A 163 5.07 3.93 0.18
CA TYR A 163 6.50 3.68 0.07
C TYR A 163 7.21 4.92 -0.48
N GLU A 164 8.40 5.18 0.02
CA GLU A 164 9.19 6.30 -0.48
C GLU A 164 10.69 5.98 -0.49
N SER A 165 11.42 6.74 -1.28
CA SER A 165 12.85 6.57 -1.50
C SER A 165 13.66 7.75 -0.95
N THR A 166 14.93 7.48 -0.62
CA THR A 166 15.91 8.43 -0.12
C THR A 166 15.92 9.78 -0.87
N HIS A 167 15.87 9.71 -2.22
CA HIS A 167 16.09 10.91 -3.04
C HIS A 167 14.86 11.82 -3.15
N ARG A 168 13.70 11.38 -2.70
CA ARG A 168 12.44 12.10 -2.91
C ARG A 168 11.72 12.46 -1.62
N ILE A 169 12.13 11.92 -0.47
CA ILE A 169 11.41 12.05 0.79
C ILE A 169 11.08 13.49 1.17
N LEU A 170 12.03 14.43 1.07
CA LEU A 170 11.79 15.83 1.42
C LEU A 170 10.82 16.52 0.46
N ASP A 171 10.93 16.25 -0.84
CA ASP A 171 9.98 16.76 -1.84
C ASP A 171 8.59 16.17 -1.65
N THR A 172 8.52 14.88 -1.34
CA THR A 172 7.26 14.18 -1.08
C THR A 172 6.57 14.74 0.16
N LEU A 173 7.29 14.96 1.26
CA LEU A 173 6.72 15.57 2.45
C LEU A 173 6.30 17.03 2.23
N ALA A 174 7.03 17.78 1.37
CA ALA A 174 6.62 19.13 0.98
C ALA A 174 5.27 19.11 0.24
N ASP A 175 5.13 18.22 -0.76
CA ASP A 175 3.90 18.10 -1.51
C ASP A 175 2.74 17.55 -0.66
N MET A 176 3.02 16.61 0.27
CA MET A 176 2.04 16.16 1.25
C MET A 176 1.58 17.30 2.16
N GLN A 177 2.50 18.13 2.66
CA GLN A 177 2.18 19.29 3.48
C GLN A 177 1.29 20.30 2.73
N ASP A 178 1.58 20.56 1.46
CA ASP A 178 0.81 21.47 0.63
C ASP A 178 -0.63 20.97 0.39
N VAL A 179 -0.81 19.66 0.24
CA VAL A 179 -2.11 19.06 -0.15
C VAL A 179 -2.91 18.58 1.07
N LEU A 180 -2.27 17.93 2.03
CA LEU A 180 -2.94 17.32 3.19
C LEU A 180 -2.98 18.24 4.41
N GLY A 181 -2.19 19.34 4.37
CA GLY A 181 -2.01 20.27 5.48
C GLY A 181 -0.87 19.88 6.43
N GLY A 182 -0.19 20.90 7.00
CA GLY A 182 0.98 20.69 7.86
C GLY A 182 0.69 19.99 9.19
N GLU A 183 -0.56 20.07 9.67
CA GLU A 183 -1.01 19.50 10.93
C GLU A 183 -1.33 18.00 10.86
N ARG A 184 -1.40 17.40 9.65
CA ARG A 184 -1.67 15.98 9.47
C ARG A 184 -0.57 15.15 10.14
N TYR A 185 -0.96 14.23 11.01
CA TYR A 185 0.00 13.35 11.70
C TYR A 185 0.54 12.29 10.74
N VAL A 186 1.83 12.06 10.80
CA VAL A 186 2.52 11.08 9.95
C VAL A 186 3.62 10.38 10.74
N VAL A 187 3.81 9.11 10.48
CA VAL A 187 4.92 8.31 11.01
C VAL A 187 5.82 7.87 9.86
N LEU A 188 7.09 8.21 9.96
CA LEU A 188 8.14 7.67 9.12
C LEU A 188 8.70 6.40 9.77
N ALA A 189 8.64 5.29 9.06
CA ALA A 189 9.35 4.07 9.38
C ALA A 189 10.50 3.89 8.38
N ARG A 190 11.74 4.04 8.84
CA ARG A 190 12.95 4.05 8.02
C ARG A 190 13.85 2.89 8.39
N GLU A 191 14.43 2.21 7.37
CA GLU A 191 15.40 1.12 7.56
C GLU A 191 14.87 0.03 8.51
N ILE A 192 13.59 -0.33 8.37
CA ILE A 192 12.91 -1.31 9.21
C ILE A 192 13.70 -2.64 9.20
N THR A 193 13.88 -3.24 10.38
CA THR A 193 14.64 -4.47 10.65
C THR A 193 16.16 -4.38 10.48
N LYS A 194 16.68 -3.23 10.04
CA LYS A 194 18.12 -2.98 9.84
C LYS A 194 18.75 -2.28 11.05
N THR A 195 20.09 -2.16 11.04
CA THR A 195 20.87 -1.54 12.13
C THR A 195 20.43 -0.09 12.45
N TRP A 196 19.97 0.65 11.45
CA TRP A 196 19.59 2.05 11.60
C TRP A 196 18.07 2.25 11.57
N GLU A 197 17.33 1.24 12.02
CA GLU A 197 15.88 1.33 12.15
C GLU A 197 15.47 2.59 12.93
N THR A 198 14.53 3.34 12.35
CA THR A 198 13.99 4.54 12.97
C THR A 198 12.50 4.60 12.73
N ILE A 199 11.73 4.73 13.82
CA ILE A 199 10.30 5.01 13.77
C ILE A 199 10.10 6.40 14.40
N ALA A 200 9.70 7.37 13.60
CA ALA A 200 9.51 8.76 14.06
C ALA A 200 8.16 9.29 13.60
N GLY A 201 7.35 9.77 14.53
CA GLY A 201 6.01 10.31 14.25
C GLY A 201 5.87 11.73 14.74
N ASP A 202 5.31 12.60 13.89
CA ASP A 202 4.98 13.98 14.20
C ASP A 202 3.98 14.55 13.16
N LYS A 203 3.62 15.82 13.29
CA LYS A 203 2.94 16.57 12.24
C LYS A 203 3.81 16.63 10.98
N LEU A 204 3.20 16.67 9.80
CA LEU A 204 3.93 16.75 8.52
C LEU A 204 4.98 17.88 8.49
N SER A 205 4.62 19.07 9.00
CA SER A 205 5.54 20.22 9.09
C SER A 205 6.77 19.89 9.92
N ASP A 206 6.58 19.30 11.10
CA ASP A 206 7.63 19.08 12.09
C ASP A 206 8.51 17.90 11.71
N LEU A 207 7.91 16.81 11.18
CA LEU A 207 8.67 15.68 10.64
C LEU A 207 9.56 16.10 9.47
N ARG A 208 9.03 16.92 8.56
CA ARG A 208 9.82 17.46 7.43
C ARG A 208 10.99 18.31 7.90
N GLN A 209 10.78 19.19 8.89
CA GLN A 209 11.84 19.97 9.50
C GLN A 209 12.90 19.07 10.12
N TRP A 210 12.48 18.13 10.96
CA TRP A 210 13.37 17.16 11.61
C TRP A 210 14.23 16.38 10.62
N LEU A 211 13.66 15.94 9.49
CA LEU A 211 14.42 15.25 8.42
C LEU A 211 15.46 16.17 7.76
N SER A 212 15.13 17.46 7.58
CA SER A 212 16.04 18.42 6.92
C SER A 212 17.25 18.79 7.76
N GLU A 213 17.20 18.60 9.07
CA GLU A 213 18.29 18.94 10.00
C GLU A 213 19.49 17.99 9.94
N ASP A 214 19.27 16.74 9.49
CA ASP A 214 20.35 15.74 9.35
C ASP A 214 20.19 14.93 8.06
N PRO A 215 21.11 15.08 7.08
CA PRO A 215 21.08 14.33 5.83
C PRO A 215 21.11 12.80 6.00
N ASN A 216 21.53 12.26 7.16
CA ASN A 216 21.50 10.82 7.39
C ASN A 216 20.08 10.33 7.64
N ARG A 217 19.18 11.18 8.11
CA ARG A 217 17.76 10.84 8.34
C ARG A 217 17.00 10.62 7.03
N THR A 218 17.49 11.16 5.91
CA THR A 218 16.86 10.99 4.59
C THR A 218 17.37 9.77 3.81
N LYS A 219 18.34 9.01 4.34
CA LYS A 219 18.92 7.83 3.69
C LYS A 219 18.17 6.56 4.02
N GLY A 220 18.16 5.63 3.07
CA GLY A 220 17.60 4.28 3.24
C GLY A 220 16.16 4.14 2.72
N GLU A 221 15.58 2.98 2.94
CA GLU A 221 14.21 2.64 2.54
C GLU A 221 13.21 3.15 3.57
N MET A 222 12.07 3.65 3.10
CA MET A 222 11.12 4.37 3.94
C MET A 222 9.68 3.96 3.66
N VAL A 223 8.90 3.89 4.74
CA VAL A 223 7.44 3.78 4.69
C VAL A 223 6.87 4.99 5.44
N LEU A 224 5.92 5.67 4.83
CA LEU A 224 5.15 6.73 5.47
C LEU A 224 3.76 6.18 5.82
N ILE A 225 3.39 6.27 7.08
CA ILE A 225 2.05 6.00 7.58
C ILE A 225 1.40 7.33 7.90
N VAL A 226 0.39 7.71 7.15
CA VAL A 226 -0.29 9.00 7.30
C VAL A 226 -1.66 8.78 7.91
N GLU A 227 -1.96 9.50 8.97
CA GLU A 227 -3.27 9.46 9.60
C GLU A 227 -4.36 9.88 8.61
N GLY A 228 -5.50 9.22 8.60
CA GLY A 228 -6.66 9.59 7.82
C GLY A 228 -7.13 11.02 8.14
N LYS A 229 -7.92 11.63 7.25
CA LYS A 229 -8.49 12.95 7.55
C LYS A 229 -9.32 12.86 8.82
N PRO A 230 -9.03 13.67 9.87
CA PRO A 230 -9.82 13.67 11.07
C PRO A 230 -11.28 14.02 10.73
N LYS A 231 -12.22 13.26 11.28
CA LYS A 231 -13.62 13.68 11.24
C LYS A 231 -13.70 14.94 12.07
N SER A 232 -14.04 16.05 11.45
CA SER A 232 -14.27 17.29 12.18
C SER A 232 -15.48 17.09 13.10
N GLU A 233 -15.24 17.03 14.40
CA GLU A 233 -16.32 16.96 15.39
C GLU A 233 -17.22 18.21 15.38
N ASP A 234 -16.75 19.32 14.80
CA ASP A 234 -17.38 20.63 14.81
C ASP A 234 -17.44 21.35 13.46
N SER A 235 -17.09 20.75 12.34
CA SER A 235 -17.37 21.39 11.07
C SER A 235 -18.79 21.05 10.62
N ASP A 236 -19.66 22.06 10.59
CA ASP A 236 -20.88 22.07 9.78
C ASP A 236 -20.59 21.98 8.26
N GLU A 237 -19.37 21.56 7.87
CA GLU A 237 -18.98 21.32 6.49
C GLU A 237 -19.54 19.98 6.02
N PHE A 238 -20.59 20.08 5.27
CA PHE A 238 -21.23 18.94 4.62
C PHE A 238 -20.39 18.45 3.46
N SER A 239 -20.31 17.13 3.26
CA SER A 239 -19.62 16.57 2.10
C SER A 239 -20.20 17.14 0.78
N PRO A 240 -19.38 17.27 -0.27
CA PRO A 240 -19.87 17.70 -1.59
C PRO A 240 -21.05 16.87 -2.09
N GLN A 241 -21.08 15.58 -1.75
CA GLN A 241 -22.18 14.66 -2.07
C GLN A 241 -23.45 15.00 -1.30
N ALA A 242 -23.34 15.30 0.00
CA ALA A 242 -24.48 15.72 0.82
C ALA A 242 -25.04 17.08 0.35
N ILE A 243 -24.18 18.05 0.04
CA ILE A 243 -24.59 19.34 -0.51
C ILE A 243 -25.31 19.15 -1.84
N LYS A 244 -24.75 18.36 -2.74
CA LYS A 244 -25.37 18.04 -4.03
C LYS A 244 -26.73 17.37 -3.86
N ALA A 245 -26.82 16.39 -2.94
CA ALA A 245 -28.08 15.71 -2.63
C ALA A 245 -29.12 16.69 -2.07
N LEU A 246 -28.72 17.56 -1.12
CA LEU A 246 -29.61 18.60 -0.56
C LEU A 246 -30.12 19.54 -1.65
N THR A 247 -29.22 20.00 -2.52
CA THR A 247 -29.58 20.92 -3.64
C THR A 247 -30.56 20.28 -4.62
N LEU A 248 -30.36 18.99 -4.95
CA LEU A 248 -31.24 18.29 -5.89
C LEU A 248 -32.61 18.00 -5.27
N ILE A 249 -32.65 17.53 -4.02
CA ILE A 249 -33.89 17.15 -3.35
C ILE A 249 -34.70 18.42 -2.98
N ALA A 250 -34.04 19.54 -2.65
CA ALA A 250 -34.71 20.80 -2.36
C ALA A 250 -35.40 21.44 -3.58
N LYS A 251 -35.11 21.00 -4.80
CA LYS A 251 -35.84 21.42 -6.00
C LYS A 251 -37.23 20.77 -6.11
N GLU A 252 -37.37 19.58 -5.53
CA GLU A 252 -38.61 18.78 -5.64
C GLU A 252 -39.41 18.78 -4.30
N LEU A 253 -38.76 19.00 -3.17
CA LEU A 253 -39.36 18.98 -1.85
C LEU A 253 -39.02 20.23 -1.04
N PRO A 254 -39.92 20.62 -0.09
CA PRO A 254 -39.57 21.68 0.85
C PRO A 254 -38.24 21.43 1.56
N LEU A 255 -37.39 22.45 1.67
CA LEU A 255 -36.03 22.39 2.22
C LEU A 255 -35.95 21.62 3.55
N LYS A 256 -36.96 21.80 4.43
CA LYS A 256 -37.05 21.08 5.71
C LYS A 256 -37.11 19.55 5.52
N LYS A 257 -37.85 19.06 4.51
CA LYS A 257 -37.92 17.64 4.19
C LYS A 257 -36.65 17.15 3.52
N ALA A 258 -36.09 17.93 2.61
CA ALA A 258 -34.82 17.64 1.96
C ALA A 258 -33.69 17.47 3.01
N ALA A 259 -33.60 18.39 3.98
CA ALA A 259 -32.61 18.33 5.05
C ALA A 259 -32.78 17.07 5.94
N VAL A 260 -34.00 16.64 6.22
CA VAL A 260 -34.23 15.38 6.98
C VAL A 260 -33.73 14.17 6.19
N ILE A 261 -34.08 14.05 4.91
CA ILE A 261 -33.67 12.93 4.05
C ILE A 261 -32.14 12.86 3.94
N VAL A 262 -31.50 14.00 3.68
CA VAL A 262 -30.03 14.05 3.53
C VAL A 262 -29.34 13.78 4.87
N ALA A 263 -29.90 14.25 5.99
CA ALA A 263 -29.39 13.96 7.34
C ALA A 263 -29.38 12.44 7.61
N GLU A 264 -30.46 11.74 7.26
CA GLU A 264 -30.54 10.28 7.43
C GLU A 264 -29.59 9.53 6.49
N LEU A 265 -29.47 9.97 5.23
CA LEU A 265 -28.61 9.31 4.23
C LEU A 265 -27.11 9.45 4.54
N TYR A 266 -26.69 10.59 5.07
CA TYR A 266 -25.26 10.94 5.24
C TYR A 266 -24.83 11.05 6.70
N GLY A 267 -25.74 10.86 7.67
CA GLY A 267 -25.41 10.87 9.10
C GLY A 267 -25.19 12.26 9.70
N TYR A 268 -25.74 13.30 9.08
CA TYR A 268 -25.60 14.69 9.56
C TYR A 268 -26.75 15.11 10.51
N LYS A 269 -26.53 16.20 11.26
CA LYS A 269 -27.59 16.82 12.05
C LYS A 269 -28.59 17.55 11.13
N LYS A 270 -29.87 17.18 11.18
CA LYS A 270 -30.92 17.77 10.33
C LYS A 270 -31.01 19.32 10.42
N ASN A 271 -30.81 19.87 11.61
CA ASN A 271 -30.90 21.31 11.84
C ASN A 271 -29.75 22.07 11.18
N ALA A 272 -28.53 21.50 11.20
CA ALA A 272 -27.35 22.06 10.55
C ALA A 272 -27.51 22.07 9.03
N LEU A 273 -27.98 20.95 8.43
CA LEU A 273 -28.29 20.89 7.00
C LEU A 273 -29.42 21.85 6.56
N TYR A 274 -30.42 21.99 7.41
CA TYR A 274 -31.50 22.94 7.14
C TYR A 274 -31.00 24.39 7.15
N GLN A 275 -30.19 24.76 8.16
CA GLN A 275 -29.60 26.10 8.22
C GLN A 275 -28.67 26.36 7.03
N PHE A 276 -27.81 25.40 6.69
CA PHE A 276 -26.96 25.49 5.48
C PHE A 276 -27.79 25.73 4.22
N GLY A 277 -28.90 25.01 4.09
CA GLY A 277 -29.79 25.19 2.94
C GLY A 277 -30.47 26.57 2.89
N LEU A 278 -30.82 27.16 4.04
CA LEU A 278 -31.33 28.51 4.10
C LEU A 278 -30.29 29.55 3.66
N ASP A 279 -29.02 29.34 4.06
CA ASP A 279 -27.94 30.29 3.79
C ASP A 279 -27.39 30.21 2.36
N ASN A 280 -27.49 29.03 1.71
CA ASN A 280 -26.76 28.76 0.45
C ASN A 280 -27.66 28.35 -0.75
N LEU A 281 -28.94 28.00 -0.55
CA LEU A 281 -29.82 27.51 -1.63
C LEU A 281 -31.01 28.40 -1.97
N ASN A 282 -31.08 29.61 -1.41
CA ASN A 282 -32.10 30.63 -1.72
C ASN A 282 -31.71 31.46 -2.94
#